data_08cc00d9c5a9dabd63b08826aac7a04c
#
_entry.id   08cc00d9c5a9dabd63b08826aac7a04c
#
_cell.length_a   1.000
_cell.length_b   1.000
_cell.length_c   1.000
_cell.angle_alpha   90.00
_cell.angle_beta   90.00
_cell.angle_gamma   90.00
#
_symmetry.space_group_name_H-M   'P 1'
#
loop_
_entity.id
_entity.type
_entity.pdbx_description
1 polymer ?
#
loop_
_entity_poly.entity_id
_entity_poly.type
_entity_poly.pdbx_seq_one_letter_code
_entity_poly.pdbx_strand_id
1 'polypeptide(L)'
;KANMRSVILEDGREFTAKNFISNIAPSPTIDIVGENKFNRAYVNRIKKIKTTMSSFTLHLSLKNDKVKYWNHNLYYISEDNVWNTIDYKEADWPTSLLVSMPYSKKTNEYTDVVSFVTYMNFSEVEKWKDSYSIDSQKKDRGADYVAWKNKKEQQFIDVIEKEIFPDIREHIIAVESSTPLTYRDYVGNTDGALYGSAKDFKSPMKSFVNTRTKVPNLLLTGQFLNLHGVLGVTVSSFITCFEFIDRDYLVNKIKSA
;
A
#
# COMPACT_ATOMS: atom_id res chain seq x y z
N LYS A 1 -22.60 15.58 20.75
CA LYS A 1 -21.62 14.79 19.99
C LYS A 1 -20.31 14.81 20.76
N ALA A 2 -19.71 13.63 21.03
CA ALA A 2 -18.43 13.57 21.74
C ALA A 2 -17.29 13.90 20.78
N ASN A 3 -16.42 14.81 21.19
CA ASN A 3 -15.15 15.09 20.51
C ASN A 3 -14.08 14.09 20.97
N MET A 4 -13.13 13.78 20.12
CA MET A 4 -11.88 13.16 20.54
C MET A 4 -11.10 14.13 21.43
N ARG A 5 -10.40 13.61 22.43
CA ARG A 5 -9.55 14.40 23.33
C ARG A 5 -8.08 14.08 23.13
N SER A 6 -7.78 12.80 22.92
CA SER A 6 -6.40 12.32 22.82
C SER A 6 -6.31 11.06 21.96
N VAL A 7 -5.08 10.72 21.61
CA VAL A 7 -4.66 9.43 21.06
C VAL A 7 -3.68 8.81 22.05
N ILE A 8 -3.91 7.55 22.41
CA ILE A 8 -3.06 6.79 23.31
C ILE A 8 -2.32 5.75 22.46
N LEU A 9 -1.02 5.72 22.54
CA LEU A 9 -0.17 4.73 21.88
C LEU A 9 -0.14 3.42 22.68
N GLU A 10 0.32 2.33 22.04
CA GLU A 10 0.44 1.02 22.69
C GLU A 10 1.39 1.03 23.91
N ASP A 11 2.40 1.92 23.90
CA ASP A 11 3.32 2.13 25.03
C ASP A 11 2.75 3.02 26.16
N GLY A 12 1.46 3.44 26.04
CA GLY A 12 0.75 4.24 27.04
C GLY A 12 0.96 5.75 26.91
N ARG A 13 1.79 6.25 26.00
CA ARG A 13 1.94 7.70 25.77
C ARG A 13 0.65 8.30 25.23
N GLU A 14 0.23 9.41 25.76
CA GLU A 14 -0.99 10.12 25.38
C GLU A 14 -0.66 11.46 24.72
N PHE A 15 -1.32 11.70 23.57
CA PHE A 15 -1.18 12.96 22.81
C PHE A 15 -2.57 13.62 22.71
N THR A 16 -2.65 14.86 23.21
CA THR A 16 -3.88 15.67 23.17
C THR A 16 -3.83 16.65 22.00
N ALA A 17 -4.97 16.90 21.36
CA ALA A 17 -5.10 17.88 20.28
C ALA A 17 -6.52 18.45 20.19
N LYS A 18 -6.67 19.61 19.51
CA LYS A 18 -7.98 20.19 19.19
C LYS A 18 -8.64 19.42 18.05
N ASN A 19 -7.88 19.04 17.04
CA ASN A 19 -8.32 18.32 15.86
C ASN A 19 -7.41 17.11 15.58
N PHE A 20 -8.00 16.09 14.99
CA PHE A 20 -7.33 14.84 14.64
C PHE A 20 -7.54 14.55 13.15
N ILE A 21 -6.48 14.17 12.46
CA ILE A 21 -6.52 13.73 11.07
C ILE A 21 -6.03 12.31 11.03
N SER A 22 -6.88 11.38 10.60
CA SER A 22 -6.52 9.98 10.40
C SER A 22 -6.16 9.73 8.94
N ASN A 23 -4.93 9.29 8.71
CA ASN A 23 -4.43 8.83 7.40
C ASN A 23 -4.37 7.30 7.28
N ILE A 24 -4.91 6.58 8.25
CA ILE A 24 -5.10 5.13 8.17
C ILE A 24 -6.44 4.81 7.49
N ALA A 25 -6.62 3.55 7.07
CA ALA A 25 -7.86 3.14 6.44
C ALA A 25 -9.10 3.47 7.31
N PRO A 26 -10.24 3.85 6.71
CA PRO A 26 -11.43 4.24 7.45
C PRO A 26 -11.98 3.16 8.40
N SER A 27 -11.89 1.87 8.01
CA SER A 27 -12.36 0.76 8.85
C SER A 27 -11.57 0.64 10.16
N PRO A 28 -10.21 0.49 10.14
CA PRO A 28 -9.41 0.52 11.36
C PRO A 28 -9.58 1.82 12.17
N THR A 29 -9.75 2.97 11.52
CA THR A 29 -10.01 4.23 12.23
C THR A 29 -11.31 4.13 13.05
N ILE A 30 -12.37 3.56 12.48
CA ILE A 30 -13.64 3.36 13.19
C ILE A 30 -13.46 2.42 14.38
N ASP A 31 -12.68 1.34 14.21
CA ASP A 31 -12.44 0.37 15.28
C ASP A 31 -11.67 1.00 16.46
N ILE A 32 -10.62 1.79 16.18
CA ILE A 32 -9.81 2.50 17.19
C ILE A 32 -10.66 3.55 17.93
N VAL A 33 -11.48 4.31 17.23
CA VAL A 33 -12.31 5.38 17.81
C VAL A 33 -13.53 4.81 18.57
N GLY A 34 -13.97 3.62 18.16
CA GLY A 34 -15.16 2.93 18.67
C GLY A 34 -16.37 3.12 17.75
N GLU A 35 -16.95 2.01 17.30
CA GLU A 35 -18.08 1.99 16.36
C GLU A 35 -19.30 2.78 16.86
N ASN A 36 -19.51 2.80 18.18
CA ASN A 36 -20.64 3.50 18.84
C ASN A 36 -20.58 5.03 18.68
N LYS A 37 -19.45 5.59 18.23
CA LYS A 37 -19.31 7.02 17.92
C LYS A 37 -19.80 7.38 16.51
N PHE A 38 -20.08 6.37 15.69
CA PHE A 38 -20.53 6.54 14.32
C PHE A 38 -21.97 6.04 14.13
N ASN A 39 -22.54 6.36 12.99
CA ASN A 39 -23.85 5.85 12.59
C ASN A 39 -23.69 4.38 12.14
N ARG A 40 -24.53 3.47 12.63
CA ARG A 40 -24.49 2.04 12.28
C ARG A 40 -24.51 1.80 10.77
N ALA A 41 -25.33 2.57 10.03
CA ALA A 41 -25.39 2.47 8.58
C ALA A 41 -24.04 2.88 7.92
N TYR A 42 -23.38 3.91 8.47
CA TYR A 42 -22.04 4.33 8.01
C TYR A 42 -20.99 3.26 8.29
N VAL A 43 -20.94 2.73 9.51
CA VAL A 43 -20.01 1.65 9.88
C VAL A 43 -20.19 0.44 8.97
N ASN A 44 -21.43 -0.02 8.79
CA ASN A 44 -21.74 -1.16 7.91
C ASN A 44 -21.32 -0.91 6.46
N ARG A 45 -21.49 0.32 5.96
CA ARG A 45 -21.06 0.69 4.60
C ARG A 45 -19.54 0.67 4.48
N ILE A 46 -18.83 1.31 5.40
CA ILE A 46 -17.35 1.38 5.36
C ILE A 46 -16.74 -0.02 5.43
N LYS A 47 -17.21 -0.87 6.34
CA LYS A 47 -16.71 -2.24 6.50
C LYS A 47 -17.02 -3.17 5.32
N LYS A 48 -17.97 -2.81 4.46
CA LYS A 48 -18.31 -3.55 3.23
C LYS A 48 -17.62 -3.02 1.97
N ILE A 49 -16.85 -1.94 2.06
CA ILE A 49 -16.09 -1.44 0.91
C ILE A 49 -15.02 -2.48 0.56
N LYS A 50 -15.06 -2.97 -0.67
CA LYS A 50 -14.03 -3.87 -1.19
C LYS A 50 -12.70 -3.13 -1.32
N THR A 51 -11.62 -3.81 -1.01
CA THR A 51 -10.26 -3.32 -1.21
C THR A 51 -9.75 -3.68 -2.61
N THR A 52 -8.74 -2.97 -3.07
CA THR A 52 -7.99 -3.35 -4.27
C THR A 52 -7.13 -4.58 -3.95
N MET A 53 -6.57 -5.18 -4.98
CA MET A 53 -5.59 -6.25 -4.80
C MET A 53 -4.37 -5.78 -4.03
N SER A 54 -3.62 -6.74 -3.54
CA SER A 54 -2.32 -6.56 -2.92
C SER A 54 -1.19 -6.72 -3.93
N SER A 55 0.03 -6.78 -3.44
CA SER A 55 1.23 -7.00 -4.24
C SER A 55 2.24 -7.91 -3.55
N PHE A 56 3.11 -8.46 -4.36
CA PHE A 56 4.39 -9.00 -3.93
C PHE A 56 5.49 -8.05 -4.43
N THR A 57 6.35 -7.60 -3.53
CA THR A 57 7.47 -6.72 -3.87
C THR A 57 8.77 -7.45 -3.61
N LEU A 58 9.70 -7.35 -4.55
CA LEU A 58 11.04 -7.92 -4.44
C LEU A 58 12.06 -6.80 -4.55
N HIS A 59 13.00 -6.75 -3.63
CA HIS A 59 14.15 -5.86 -3.66
C HIS A 59 15.40 -6.70 -3.76
N LEU A 60 16.20 -6.43 -4.78
CA LEU A 60 17.49 -7.08 -4.99
C LEU A 60 18.60 -6.09 -4.66
N SER A 61 19.45 -6.44 -3.68
CA SER A 61 20.74 -5.77 -3.49
C SER A 61 21.76 -6.42 -4.42
N LEU A 62 22.50 -5.63 -5.15
CA LEU A 62 23.36 -6.07 -6.24
C LEU A 62 24.82 -5.74 -5.98
N LYS A 63 25.72 -6.52 -6.61
CA LYS A 63 27.14 -6.21 -6.67
C LYS A 63 27.35 -4.87 -7.39
N ASN A 64 28.29 -4.08 -6.89
CA ASN A 64 28.64 -2.78 -7.49
C ASN A 64 29.06 -2.91 -8.96
N ASP A 65 28.72 -1.89 -9.74
CA ASP A 65 29.17 -1.72 -11.13
C ASP A 65 28.76 -2.87 -12.09
N LYS A 66 27.65 -3.57 -11.80
CA LYS A 66 27.16 -4.69 -12.62
C LYS A 66 25.91 -4.36 -13.41
N VAL A 67 24.95 -3.66 -12.83
CA VAL A 67 23.69 -3.32 -13.46
C VAL A 67 23.64 -1.83 -13.75
N LYS A 68 23.51 -1.46 -15.03
CA LYS A 68 23.39 -0.05 -15.43
C LYS A 68 22.12 0.58 -14.87
N TYR A 69 22.28 1.77 -14.32
CA TYR A 69 21.17 2.58 -13.86
C TYR A 69 20.38 3.14 -15.05
N TRP A 70 19.07 3.12 -14.96
CA TRP A 70 18.19 3.86 -15.85
C TRP A 70 17.25 4.79 -15.05
N ASN A 71 17.04 5.99 -15.55
CA ASN A 71 16.19 6.99 -14.89
C ASN A 71 14.74 6.94 -15.40
N HIS A 72 14.14 5.75 -15.41
CA HIS A 72 12.73 5.54 -15.76
C HIS A 72 12.22 4.25 -15.11
N ASN A 73 10.91 4.12 -15.01
CA ASN A 73 10.26 2.86 -14.63
C ASN A 73 10.04 2.01 -15.88
N LEU A 74 10.27 0.71 -15.75
CA LEU A 74 9.91 -0.26 -16.78
C LEU A 74 8.63 -0.99 -16.34
N TYR A 75 7.69 -1.15 -17.25
CA TYR A 75 6.52 -2.00 -17.08
C TYR A 75 6.61 -3.17 -18.03
N TYR A 76 6.75 -4.37 -17.50
CA TYR A 76 6.69 -5.62 -18.24
C TYR A 76 5.32 -6.26 -18.05
N ILE A 77 4.73 -6.77 -19.11
CA ILE A 77 3.43 -7.46 -19.11
C ILE A 77 3.57 -8.65 -20.04
N SER A 78 3.31 -9.86 -19.53
CA SER A 78 3.38 -11.11 -20.30
C SER A 78 2.10 -11.41 -21.08
N GLU A 79 1.02 -10.65 -20.84
CA GLU A 79 -0.30 -10.85 -21.41
C GLU A 79 -0.60 -9.80 -22.47
N ASP A 80 -1.30 -10.17 -23.54
CA ASP A 80 -1.75 -9.22 -24.56
C ASP A 80 -2.77 -8.20 -24.01
N ASN A 81 -3.50 -8.57 -22.97
CA ASN A 81 -4.47 -7.71 -22.31
C ASN A 81 -4.00 -7.41 -20.89
N VAL A 82 -3.62 -6.16 -20.63
CA VAL A 82 -3.16 -5.69 -19.31
C VAL A 82 -4.14 -5.97 -18.18
N TRP A 83 -5.43 -6.03 -18.45
CA TRP A 83 -6.45 -6.31 -17.44
C TRP A 83 -6.44 -7.76 -16.94
N ASN A 84 -5.83 -8.69 -17.68
CA ASN A 84 -5.69 -10.08 -17.26
C ASN A 84 -4.62 -10.26 -16.19
N THR A 85 -3.73 -9.29 -15.99
CA THR A 85 -2.62 -9.38 -15.02
C THR A 85 -3.08 -9.48 -13.57
N ILE A 86 -4.34 -9.18 -13.28
CA ILE A 86 -4.95 -9.30 -11.96
C ILE A 86 -5.70 -10.61 -11.74
N ASP A 87 -6.10 -11.28 -12.81
CA ASP A 87 -6.82 -12.56 -12.80
C ASP A 87 -5.88 -13.71 -13.22
N TYR A 88 -4.65 -13.67 -12.76
CA TYR A 88 -3.61 -14.65 -13.11
C TYR A 88 -3.87 -16.03 -12.49
N LYS A 89 -3.37 -17.07 -13.17
CA LYS A 89 -3.23 -18.40 -12.58
C LYS A 89 -1.92 -18.48 -11.80
N GLU A 90 -1.89 -19.21 -10.69
CA GLU A 90 -0.68 -19.32 -9.85
C GLU A 90 0.54 -19.81 -10.65
N ALA A 91 0.33 -20.69 -11.63
CA ALA A 91 1.40 -21.23 -12.46
C ALA A 91 2.05 -20.20 -13.38
N ASP A 92 1.30 -19.15 -13.78
CA ASP A 92 1.75 -18.12 -14.71
C ASP A 92 2.29 -16.87 -13.99
N TRP A 93 2.19 -16.84 -12.65
CA TRP A 93 2.64 -15.70 -11.84
C TRP A 93 4.18 -15.62 -11.81
N PRO A 94 4.79 -14.40 -11.89
CA PRO A 94 4.16 -13.09 -12.06
C PRO A 94 3.88 -12.76 -13.53
N THR A 95 2.70 -12.20 -13.80
CA THR A 95 2.26 -11.81 -15.16
C THR A 95 2.55 -10.36 -15.51
N SER A 96 2.94 -9.55 -14.55
CA SER A 96 3.31 -8.16 -14.75
C SER A 96 4.35 -7.71 -13.74
N LEU A 97 5.25 -6.85 -14.14
CA LEU A 97 6.29 -6.29 -13.29
C LEU A 97 6.36 -4.77 -13.48
N LEU A 98 6.35 -4.03 -12.38
CA LEU A 98 6.90 -2.67 -12.32
C LEU A 98 8.32 -2.78 -11.81
N VAL A 99 9.27 -2.30 -12.60
CA VAL A 99 10.70 -2.26 -12.24
C VAL A 99 11.10 -0.82 -11.98
N SER A 100 11.74 -0.57 -10.87
CA SER A 100 12.27 0.75 -10.53
C SER A 100 13.65 0.64 -9.88
N MET A 101 14.48 1.63 -10.19
CA MET A 101 15.81 1.77 -9.60
C MET A 101 15.84 3.05 -8.78
N PRO A 102 16.08 2.99 -7.46
CA PRO A 102 16.22 4.19 -6.66
C PRO A 102 17.48 4.96 -7.10
N TYR A 103 17.35 6.27 -7.23
CA TYR A 103 18.48 7.13 -7.56
C TYR A 103 19.53 7.08 -6.44
N SER A 104 20.78 6.78 -6.81
CA SER A 104 21.91 6.84 -5.89
C SER A 104 22.84 7.99 -6.28
N LYS A 105 23.18 8.84 -5.30
CA LYS A 105 24.18 9.90 -5.49
C LYS A 105 25.61 9.36 -5.70
N LYS A 106 25.84 8.09 -5.39
CA LYS A 106 27.18 7.48 -5.43
C LYS A 106 27.63 7.07 -6.80
N THR A 107 26.67 6.67 -7.68
CA THR A 107 26.98 6.21 -9.03
C THR A 107 25.85 6.63 -9.98
N ASN A 108 26.12 7.55 -10.91
CA ASN A 108 25.15 7.92 -11.95
C ASN A 108 25.03 6.87 -13.07
N GLU A 109 25.89 5.87 -13.09
CA GLU A 109 26.02 4.90 -14.19
C GLU A 109 25.46 3.51 -13.81
N TYR A 110 25.62 3.08 -12.56
CA TYR A 110 25.20 1.76 -12.08
C TYR A 110 24.29 1.87 -10.85
N THR A 111 23.44 0.87 -10.68
CA THR A 111 22.60 0.74 -9.47
C THR A 111 23.08 -0.42 -8.61
N ASP A 112 22.96 -0.26 -7.30
CA ASP A 112 23.18 -1.28 -6.28
C ASP A 112 21.89 -1.90 -5.73
N VAL A 113 20.73 -1.34 -6.14
CA VAL A 113 19.41 -1.85 -5.75
C VAL A 113 18.43 -1.76 -6.93
N VAL A 114 17.68 -2.82 -7.15
CA VAL A 114 16.52 -2.81 -8.07
C VAL A 114 15.29 -3.31 -7.32
N SER A 115 14.18 -2.62 -7.50
CA SER A 115 12.90 -2.95 -6.89
C SER A 115 11.90 -3.40 -7.95
N PHE A 116 11.21 -4.48 -7.66
CA PHE A 116 10.20 -5.08 -8.53
C PHE A 116 8.88 -5.20 -7.78
N VAL A 117 7.78 -4.84 -8.42
CA VAL A 117 6.44 -4.97 -7.84
C VAL A 117 5.55 -5.72 -8.82
N THR A 118 4.85 -6.72 -8.34
CA THR A 118 3.80 -7.43 -9.08
C THR A 118 2.53 -7.54 -8.26
N TYR A 119 1.41 -7.77 -8.91
CA TYR A 119 0.16 -8.03 -8.22
C TYR A 119 0.16 -9.42 -7.57
N MET A 120 -0.46 -9.49 -6.38
CA MET A 120 -0.69 -10.75 -5.67
C MET A 120 -2.03 -10.71 -4.94
N ASN A 121 -2.84 -11.75 -5.13
CA ASN A 121 -4.11 -11.90 -4.45
C ASN A 121 -3.89 -12.33 -3.00
N PHE A 122 -4.68 -11.78 -2.07
CA PHE A 122 -4.60 -12.16 -0.66
C PHE A 122 -4.89 -13.64 -0.42
N SER A 123 -5.70 -14.26 -1.29
CA SER A 123 -6.01 -15.69 -1.22
C SER A 123 -4.78 -16.60 -1.23
N GLU A 124 -3.65 -16.17 -1.82
CA GLU A 124 -2.41 -16.94 -1.80
C GLU A 124 -1.77 -17.04 -0.40
N VAL A 125 -2.08 -16.09 0.47
CA VAL A 125 -1.54 -16.03 1.83
C VAL A 125 -2.63 -16.20 2.90
N GLU A 126 -3.87 -16.48 2.51
CA GLU A 126 -5.02 -16.51 3.41
C GLU A 126 -4.88 -17.54 4.54
N LYS A 127 -4.23 -18.68 4.29
CA LYS A 127 -4.00 -19.71 5.32
C LYS A 127 -3.16 -19.20 6.49
N TRP A 128 -2.38 -18.12 6.31
CA TRP A 128 -1.57 -17.48 7.35
C TRP A 128 -2.17 -16.19 7.89
N LYS A 129 -3.42 -15.88 7.60
CA LYS A 129 -4.08 -14.62 7.97
C LYS A 129 -4.10 -14.33 9.48
N ASP A 130 -4.07 -15.37 10.31
CA ASP A 130 -4.06 -15.24 11.77
C ASP A 130 -2.64 -15.11 12.36
N SER A 131 -1.63 -14.90 11.52
CA SER A 131 -0.24 -14.64 11.91
C SER A 131 0.11 -13.17 11.71
N TYR A 132 1.07 -12.64 12.50
CA TYR A 132 1.49 -11.24 12.46
C TYR A 132 3.00 -11.11 12.65
N SER A 133 3.63 -10.13 11.97
CA SER A 133 5.07 -9.85 12.07
C SER A 133 5.41 -8.66 12.99
N ILE A 134 4.42 -7.86 13.39
CA ILE A 134 4.63 -6.69 14.26
C ILE A 134 4.75 -7.13 15.73
N ASP A 135 5.62 -6.47 16.47
CA ASP A 135 6.00 -6.89 17.84
C ASP A 135 4.82 -6.98 18.81
N SER A 136 3.87 -6.05 18.74
CA SER A 136 2.68 -6.01 19.61
C SER A 136 1.72 -7.20 19.41
N GLN A 137 1.76 -7.84 18.24
CA GLN A 137 0.87 -8.94 17.86
C GLN A 137 1.63 -10.11 17.24
N LYS A 138 2.94 -10.19 17.48
CA LYS A 138 3.80 -11.17 16.83
C LYS A 138 3.30 -12.59 17.05
N LYS A 139 2.93 -13.24 15.96
CA LYS A 139 2.60 -14.66 15.89
C LYS A 139 3.29 -15.24 14.67
N ASP A 140 4.22 -16.14 14.91
CA ASP A 140 5.03 -16.76 13.86
C ASP A 140 4.15 -17.37 12.75
N ARG A 141 4.58 -17.19 11.52
CA ARG A 141 3.94 -17.74 10.34
C ARG A 141 4.32 -19.18 10.01
N GLY A 142 5.39 -19.67 10.68
CA GLY A 142 5.87 -21.04 10.52
C GLY A 142 6.77 -21.26 9.30
N ALA A 143 7.43 -22.42 9.30
CA ALA A 143 8.39 -22.79 8.26
C ALA A 143 7.75 -22.97 6.87
N ASP A 144 6.49 -23.35 6.81
CA ASP A 144 5.75 -23.51 5.56
C ASP A 144 5.50 -22.17 4.84
N TYR A 145 5.30 -21.07 5.59
CA TYR A 145 5.25 -19.73 5.02
C TYR A 145 6.61 -19.30 4.45
N VAL A 146 7.68 -19.56 5.19
CA VAL A 146 9.04 -19.23 4.72
C VAL A 146 9.35 -20.00 3.44
N ALA A 147 9.04 -21.30 3.39
CA ALA A 147 9.24 -22.12 2.20
C ALA A 147 8.42 -21.61 0.99
N TRP A 148 7.15 -21.27 1.21
CA TRP A 148 6.29 -20.68 0.17
C TRP A 148 6.85 -19.34 -0.32
N LYS A 149 7.26 -18.46 0.58
CA LYS A 149 7.82 -17.15 0.25
C LYS A 149 9.10 -17.29 -0.59
N ASN A 150 10.01 -18.15 -0.17
CA ASN A 150 11.24 -18.44 -0.90
C ASN A 150 10.94 -19.00 -2.30
N LYS A 151 9.96 -19.88 -2.44
CA LYS A 151 9.52 -20.37 -3.76
C LYS A 151 9.04 -19.24 -4.65
N LYS A 152 8.23 -18.32 -4.12
CA LYS A 152 7.73 -17.14 -4.86
C LYS A 152 8.88 -16.19 -5.25
N GLU A 153 9.86 -15.99 -4.38
CA GLU A 153 11.06 -15.21 -4.70
C GLU A 153 11.82 -15.82 -5.89
N GLN A 154 12.03 -17.15 -5.89
CA GLN A 154 12.70 -17.81 -7.00
C GLN A 154 11.92 -17.73 -8.31
N GLN A 155 10.60 -17.98 -8.29
CA GLN A 155 9.74 -17.79 -9.47
C GLN A 155 9.84 -16.38 -10.04
N PHE A 156 9.89 -15.37 -9.14
CA PHE A 156 10.01 -13.98 -9.55
C PHE A 156 11.37 -13.70 -10.19
N ILE A 157 12.46 -14.17 -9.57
CA ILE A 157 13.83 -14.02 -10.11
C ILE A 157 13.98 -14.74 -11.45
N ASP A 158 13.36 -15.91 -11.65
CA ASP A 158 13.38 -16.63 -12.92
C ASP A 158 12.79 -15.78 -14.07
N VAL A 159 11.66 -15.09 -13.81
CA VAL A 159 11.04 -14.19 -14.80
C VAL A 159 11.90 -12.95 -15.03
N ILE A 160 12.48 -12.36 -13.98
CA ILE A 160 13.38 -11.20 -14.11
C ILE A 160 14.60 -11.54 -14.96
N GLU A 161 15.22 -12.68 -14.69
CA GLU A 161 16.41 -13.13 -15.41
C GLU A 161 16.11 -13.43 -16.88
N LYS A 162 14.99 -14.09 -17.15
CA LYS A 162 14.59 -14.44 -18.51
C LYS A 162 14.19 -13.23 -19.35
N GLU A 163 13.42 -12.29 -18.78
CA GLU A 163 12.71 -11.27 -19.57
C GLU A 163 13.32 -9.88 -19.47
N ILE A 164 14.12 -9.56 -18.42
CA ILE A 164 14.53 -8.18 -18.15
C ILE A 164 16.04 -8.05 -17.99
N PHE A 165 16.64 -8.87 -17.12
CA PHE A 165 18.06 -8.80 -16.77
C PHE A 165 18.72 -10.17 -16.89
N PRO A 166 19.22 -10.56 -18.05
CA PRO A 166 20.03 -11.76 -18.18
C PRO A 166 21.19 -11.75 -17.16
N ASP A 167 21.47 -12.90 -16.58
CA ASP A 167 22.55 -13.10 -15.60
C ASP A 167 22.40 -12.34 -14.27
N ILE A 168 21.21 -11.75 -13.97
CA ILE A 168 20.99 -10.98 -12.74
C ILE A 168 21.32 -11.79 -11.48
N ARG A 169 21.06 -13.10 -11.52
CA ARG A 169 21.26 -14.02 -10.39
C ARG A 169 22.72 -14.04 -9.92
N GLU A 170 23.68 -13.93 -10.81
CA GLU A 170 25.11 -13.88 -10.48
C GLU A 170 25.50 -12.59 -9.74
N HIS A 171 24.67 -11.57 -9.84
CA HIS A 171 24.93 -10.24 -9.30
C HIS A 171 24.17 -9.98 -7.98
N ILE A 172 23.26 -10.87 -7.56
CA ILE A 172 22.50 -10.72 -6.31
C ILE A 172 23.41 -10.94 -5.09
N ILE A 173 23.37 -9.99 -4.16
CA ILE A 173 23.99 -10.07 -2.84
C ILE A 173 22.96 -10.46 -1.79
N ALA A 174 21.77 -9.84 -1.84
CA ALA A 174 20.68 -10.10 -0.92
C ALA A 174 19.32 -9.93 -1.60
N VAL A 175 18.35 -10.66 -1.09
CA VAL A 175 16.95 -10.64 -1.53
C VAL A 175 16.07 -10.29 -0.35
N GLU A 176 15.25 -9.25 -0.51
CA GLU A 176 14.22 -8.88 0.45
C GLU A 176 12.86 -8.86 -0.25
N SER A 177 11.84 -9.43 0.36
CA SER A 177 10.50 -9.40 -0.22
C SER A 177 9.40 -9.08 0.75
N SER A 178 8.35 -8.44 0.23
CA SER A 178 7.11 -8.12 0.94
C SER A 178 5.93 -8.83 0.29
N THR A 179 5.07 -9.40 1.11
CA THR A 179 3.86 -10.13 0.70
C THR A 179 2.60 -9.35 1.11
N PRO A 180 1.39 -9.74 0.70
CA PRO A 180 0.15 -9.14 1.18
C PRO A 180 0.05 -9.10 2.72
N LEU A 181 0.60 -10.09 3.43
CA LEU A 181 0.65 -10.07 4.90
C LEU A 181 1.60 -9.00 5.45
N THR A 182 2.69 -8.69 4.76
CA THR A 182 3.60 -7.61 5.15
C THR A 182 2.89 -6.27 5.06
N TYR A 183 2.18 -6.00 3.95
CA TYR A 183 1.40 -4.77 3.78
C TYR A 183 0.28 -4.66 4.81
N ARG A 184 -0.44 -5.76 5.09
CA ARG A 184 -1.47 -5.78 6.13
C ARG A 184 -0.88 -5.41 7.49
N ASP A 185 0.22 -6.01 7.88
CA ASP A 185 0.78 -5.85 9.22
C ASP A 185 1.38 -4.46 9.44
N TYR A 186 2.15 -3.95 8.48
CA TYR A 186 2.87 -2.68 8.64
C TYR A 186 2.07 -1.44 8.21
N VAL A 187 1.14 -1.59 7.26
CA VAL A 187 0.32 -0.47 6.76
C VAL A 187 -1.09 -0.48 7.35
N GLY A 188 -1.54 -1.62 7.91
CA GLY A 188 -2.88 -1.77 8.48
C GLY A 188 -3.99 -1.84 7.44
N ASN A 189 -3.65 -2.11 6.18
CA ASN A 189 -4.63 -2.21 5.11
C ASN A 189 -5.31 -3.57 5.12
N THR A 190 -6.63 -3.60 5.06
CA THR A 190 -7.40 -4.84 4.89
C THR A 190 -6.87 -5.60 3.67
N ASP A 191 -6.60 -6.90 3.84
CA ASP A 191 -6.06 -7.80 2.83
C ASP A 191 -4.75 -7.30 2.18
N GLY A 192 -4.00 -6.44 2.88
CA GLY A 192 -2.77 -5.85 2.36
C GLY A 192 -2.96 -5.00 1.09
N ALA A 193 -4.15 -4.42 0.90
CA ALA A 193 -4.52 -3.69 -0.30
C ALA A 193 -3.51 -2.60 -0.69
N LEU A 194 -3.05 -2.65 -1.96
CA LEU A 194 -2.02 -1.74 -2.46
C LEU A 194 -2.56 -0.30 -2.65
N TYR A 195 -3.77 -0.16 -3.21
CA TYR A 195 -4.36 1.13 -3.57
C TYR A 195 -5.59 1.52 -2.74
N GLY A 196 -5.81 0.86 -1.61
CA GLY A 196 -6.93 1.16 -0.73
C GLY A 196 -8.27 0.58 -1.22
N SER A 197 -9.34 1.39 -1.25
CA SER A 197 -10.67 0.93 -1.62
C SER A 197 -10.84 0.80 -3.14
N ALA A 198 -11.43 -0.31 -3.58
CA ALA A 198 -11.83 -0.50 -4.98
C ALA A 198 -12.90 0.52 -5.38
N LYS A 199 -12.74 1.13 -6.56
CA LYS A 199 -13.67 2.12 -7.09
C LYS A 199 -14.59 1.45 -8.13
N ASP A 200 -15.88 1.47 -7.85
CA ASP A 200 -16.90 0.95 -8.78
C ASP A 200 -17.42 2.09 -9.64
N PHE A 201 -17.06 2.11 -10.93
CA PHE A 201 -17.51 3.14 -11.87
C PHE A 201 -19.04 3.13 -12.08
N LYS A 202 -19.71 1.98 -11.88
CA LYS A 202 -21.18 1.85 -11.97
C LYS A 202 -21.87 2.40 -10.72
N SER A 203 -21.18 2.46 -9.60
CA SER A 203 -21.74 2.89 -8.31
C SER A 203 -20.72 3.68 -7.48
N PRO A 204 -20.22 4.83 -7.96
CA PRO A 204 -19.11 5.55 -7.34
C PRO A 204 -19.39 5.93 -5.87
N MET A 205 -20.64 6.24 -5.54
CA MET A 205 -21.04 6.62 -4.18
C MET A 205 -20.91 5.49 -3.16
N LYS A 206 -20.86 4.23 -3.57
CA LYS A 206 -20.66 3.11 -2.63
C LYS A 206 -19.27 3.12 -2.01
N SER A 207 -18.26 3.48 -2.79
CA SER A 207 -16.85 3.54 -2.36
C SER A 207 -16.40 4.94 -1.93
N PHE A 208 -17.24 5.96 -2.11
CA PHE A 208 -16.92 7.31 -1.71
C PHE A 208 -16.87 7.44 -0.18
N VAL A 209 -15.76 7.96 0.35
CA VAL A 209 -15.59 8.24 1.78
C VAL A 209 -15.32 9.74 1.97
N ASN A 210 -16.15 10.38 2.77
CA ASN A 210 -16.00 11.80 3.05
C ASN A 210 -14.86 12.04 4.04
N THR A 211 -14.15 13.15 3.88
CA THR A 211 -13.15 13.64 4.84
C THR A 211 -13.75 13.88 6.22
N ARG A 212 -14.94 14.50 6.29
CA ARG A 212 -15.65 14.74 7.56
C ARG A 212 -16.26 13.46 8.11
N THR A 213 -16.13 13.26 9.41
CA THR A 213 -16.78 12.17 10.13
C THR A 213 -17.95 12.67 11.01
N LYS A 214 -18.63 11.75 11.68
CA LYS A 214 -19.63 12.08 12.72
C LYS A 214 -19.00 12.60 14.02
N VAL A 215 -17.72 12.33 14.23
CA VAL A 215 -16.94 12.89 15.33
C VAL A 215 -16.42 14.26 14.88
N PRO A 216 -16.86 15.37 15.52
CA PRO A 216 -16.71 16.71 14.92
C PRO A 216 -15.28 17.16 14.66
N ASN A 217 -14.34 16.68 15.47
CA ASN A 217 -12.92 17.05 15.35
C ASN A 217 -12.03 15.90 14.82
N LEU A 218 -12.63 14.88 14.18
CA LEU A 218 -11.92 13.81 13.50
C LEU A 218 -12.16 13.89 11.99
N LEU A 219 -11.10 14.11 11.25
CA LEU A 219 -11.09 14.09 9.79
C LEU A 219 -10.35 12.85 9.28
N LEU A 220 -10.74 12.39 8.10
CA LEU A 220 -10.06 11.33 7.35
C LEU A 220 -9.31 11.93 6.18
N THR A 221 -8.19 11.33 5.81
CA THR A 221 -7.41 11.68 4.61
C THR A 221 -6.79 10.41 4.00
N GLY A 222 -6.14 10.55 2.85
CA GLY A 222 -5.36 9.48 2.24
C GLY A 222 -6.08 8.72 1.12
N GLN A 223 -5.42 7.67 0.65
CA GLN A 223 -5.80 6.95 -0.58
C GLN A 223 -7.12 6.16 -0.50
N PHE A 224 -7.58 5.84 0.71
CA PHE A 224 -8.83 5.08 0.90
C PHE A 224 -10.09 5.91 0.66
N LEU A 225 -10.01 7.26 0.67
CA LEU A 225 -11.18 8.10 0.53
C LEU A 225 -11.72 8.06 -0.89
N ASN A 226 -11.06 8.72 -1.81
CA ASN A 226 -11.58 8.94 -3.16
C ASN A 226 -10.56 8.67 -4.26
N LEU A 227 -9.31 9.04 -4.03
CA LEU A 227 -8.22 8.98 -5.00
C LEU A 227 -7.00 8.31 -4.38
N HIS A 228 -6.27 7.54 -5.18
CA HIS A 228 -5.05 6.85 -4.80
C HIS A 228 -3.85 7.29 -5.64
N GLY A 229 -2.66 6.79 -5.29
CA GLY A 229 -1.41 7.21 -5.92
C GLY A 229 -0.95 8.60 -5.48
N VAL A 230 0.23 9.02 -5.89
CA VAL A 230 0.85 10.28 -5.44
C VAL A 230 -0.05 11.49 -5.71
N LEU A 231 -0.56 11.64 -6.92
CA LEU A 231 -1.48 12.72 -7.27
C LEU A 231 -2.77 12.66 -6.45
N GLY A 232 -3.36 11.45 -6.34
CA GLY A 232 -4.63 11.27 -5.63
C GLY A 232 -4.53 11.61 -4.14
N VAL A 233 -3.47 11.17 -3.45
CA VAL A 233 -3.29 11.50 -2.02
C VAL A 233 -2.95 12.96 -1.81
N THR A 234 -2.22 13.59 -2.75
CA THR A 234 -1.97 15.04 -2.72
C THR A 234 -3.28 15.81 -2.81
N VAL A 235 -4.14 15.51 -3.77
CA VAL A 235 -5.47 16.12 -3.90
C VAL A 235 -6.32 15.88 -2.64
N SER A 236 -6.32 14.66 -2.10
CA SER A 236 -7.04 14.32 -0.87
C SER A 236 -6.55 15.15 0.33
N SER A 237 -5.24 15.43 0.41
CA SER A 237 -4.66 16.26 1.46
C SER A 237 -5.13 17.71 1.35
N PHE A 238 -5.20 18.28 0.14
CA PHE A 238 -5.77 19.62 -0.06
C PHE A 238 -7.25 19.69 0.32
N ILE A 239 -8.04 18.67 -0.05
CA ILE A 239 -9.45 18.59 0.35
C ILE A 239 -9.58 18.57 1.88
N THR A 240 -8.70 17.84 2.57
CA THR A 240 -8.66 17.83 4.04
C THR A 240 -8.26 19.20 4.61
N CYS A 241 -7.30 19.89 3.99
CA CYS A 241 -6.87 21.22 4.41
C CYS A 241 -7.98 22.28 4.28
N PHE A 242 -8.91 22.15 3.32
CA PHE A 242 -10.06 23.05 3.19
C PHE A 242 -11.00 23.02 4.39
N GLU A 243 -10.88 22.07 5.28
CA GLU A 243 -11.61 22.05 6.56
C GLU A 243 -11.08 23.06 7.58
N PHE A 244 -9.85 23.57 7.40
CA PHE A 244 -9.15 24.45 8.31
C PHE A 244 -8.75 25.79 7.70
N ILE A 245 -8.57 25.82 6.38
CA ILE A 245 -8.01 26.96 5.65
C ILE A 245 -8.98 27.32 4.52
N ASP A 246 -9.13 28.61 4.25
CA ASP A 246 -9.93 29.08 3.11
C ASP A 246 -9.42 28.47 1.80
N ARG A 247 -10.35 27.95 1.02
CA ARG A 247 -10.06 27.27 -0.24
C ARG A 247 -9.36 28.15 -1.25
N ASP A 248 -9.88 29.38 -1.45
CA ASP A 248 -9.37 30.26 -2.49
C ASP A 248 -7.98 30.78 -2.12
N TYR A 249 -7.74 31.04 -0.84
CA TYR A 249 -6.41 31.34 -0.32
C TYR A 249 -5.41 30.23 -0.65
N LEU A 250 -5.74 28.97 -0.33
CA LEU A 250 -4.83 27.85 -0.54
C LEU A 250 -4.58 27.58 -2.03
N VAL A 251 -5.63 27.64 -2.86
CA VAL A 251 -5.51 27.45 -4.32
C VAL A 251 -4.65 28.55 -4.95
N ASN A 252 -4.85 29.80 -4.56
CA ASN A 252 -4.05 30.91 -5.08
C ASN A 252 -2.58 30.80 -4.67
N LYS A 253 -2.32 30.37 -3.43
CA LYS A 253 -0.95 30.14 -2.97
C LYS A 253 -0.22 29.05 -3.76
N ILE A 254 -0.92 27.98 -4.13
CA ILE A 254 -0.35 26.91 -4.98
C ILE A 254 -0.06 27.42 -6.39
N LYS A 255 -0.96 28.22 -6.97
CA LYS A 255 -0.78 28.77 -8.32
C LYS A 255 0.37 29.78 -8.41
N SER A 256 0.75 30.39 -7.28
CA SER A 256 1.82 31.38 -7.20
C SER A 256 3.18 30.80 -6.79
N ALA A 257 3.26 29.50 -6.49
CA ALA A 257 4.48 28.79 -6.12
C ALA A 257 5.18 28.18 -7.36
#